data_051fd1516c20192670ab379083f778ef
#
_entry.id   051fd1516c20192670ab379083f778ef
#
_cell.length_a   1.000
_cell.length_b   1.000
_cell.length_c   1.000
_cell.angle_alpha   90.00
_cell.angle_beta   90.00
_cell.angle_gamma   90.00
#
_symmetry.space_group_name_H-M   'P 1'
#
loop_
_entity.id
_entity.type
_entity.pdbx_description
1 polymer ?
#
loop_
_entity_poly.entity_id
_entity_poly.type
_entity_poly.pdbx_seq_one_letter_code
_entity_poly.pdbx_strand_id
1 'polypeptide(L)'
;MLLDDKVGFVQLSPVSETSAAELTHAVDSLVQKGMKSLILDLRYNPGGLLDQGVAVSELFLDPGQEVVSTRGRAPNITRSFKDTKPQPWPGLPIVVLVNGSTASAAEIITGALQDHDRALVVGTPTFGKGLVQSLWQLTPETALKLTTARWYTPSGRTIQRKSKNEADQEAQVVAAEQGHDTTKVDSAPVFHTDRGRAVVGGGGIRPDLFVGPDTFTTAERNYMKALGDKIPVFRDVLSTYSLELKGSGRVSDPTFAVGDEMVAEVLRRLRARGAGVPDSVAAGARTLIAHELGNEAARYVFGRAAEVRRRLAEDHQVQAALALVRRARSPQDLLTLAPTKVPANQRN
;
A
#
# COMPACT_ATOMS: atom_id res chain seq x y z
N MET A 1 -1.57 -0.31 -14.28
CA MET A 1 -2.39 0.44 -15.27
C MET A 1 -1.80 1.81 -15.50
N LEU A 2 -2.06 2.45 -16.65
CA LEU A 2 -1.71 3.84 -16.89
C LEU A 2 -2.89 4.72 -16.45
N LEU A 3 -2.62 5.64 -15.52
CA LEU A 3 -3.56 6.68 -15.08
C LEU A 3 -3.42 7.93 -15.96
N ASP A 4 -4.28 8.92 -15.72
CA ASP A 4 -4.18 10.21 -16.37
C ASP A 4 -2.80 10.86 -16.10
N ASP A 5 -2.41 11.84 -16.91
CA ASP A 5 -1.08 12.49 -16.86
C ASP A 5 0.11 11.53 -17.02
N LYS A 6 -0.12 10.34 -17.59
CA LYS A 6 0.90 9.32 -17.84
C LYS A 6 1.59 8.80 -16.57
N VAL A 7 0.85 8.71 -15.48
CA VAL A 7 1.31 8.08 -14.24
C VAL A 7 1.00 6.60 -14.31
N GLY A 8 2.02 5.75 -14.16
CA GLY A 8 1.87 4.31 -14.00
C GLY A 8 1.45 3.98 -12.56
N PHE A 9 0.47 3.12 -12.40
CA PHE A 9 0.11 2.52 -11.12
C PHE A 9 0.30 1.02 -11.20
N VAL A 10 1.14 0.48 -10.32
CA VAL A 10 1.41 -0.95 -10.20
C VAL A 10 1.29 -1.35 -8.74
N GLN A 11 0.40 -2.31 -8.47
CA GLN A 11 0.28 -2.93 -7.15
C GLN A 11 1.05 -4.26 -7.15
N LEU A 12 1.91 -4.46 -6.16
CA LEU A 12 2.64 -5.70 -5.95
C LEU A 12 2.23 -6.32 -4.62
N SER A 13 1.66 -7.53 -4.63
CA SER A 13 1.31 -8.30 -3.43
C SER A 13 0.88 -9.73 -3.80
N PRO A 14 1.41 -10.78 -3.11
CA PRO A 14 2.61 -10.80 -2.25
C PRO A 14 3.93 -10.77 -3.06
N VAL A 15 5.08 -10.84 -2.38
CA VAL A 15 6.39 -11.02 -3.04
C VAL A 15 6.62 -12.51 -3.29
N SER A 16 6.30 -12.96 -4.52
CA SER A 16 6.38 -14.34 -5.00
C SER A 16 7.61 -14.59 -5.87
N GLU A 17 7.83 -15.81 -6.33
CA GLU A 17 8.95 -16.19 -7.17
C GLU A 17 9.03 -15.43 -8.51
N THR A 18 7.92 -14.92 -9.01
CA THR A 18 7.81 -14.23 -10.29
C THR A 18 7.75 -12.70 -10.17
N SER A 19 7.78 -12.16 -8.94
CA SER A 19 7.50 -10.74 -8.67
C SER A 19 8.40 -9.77 -9.43
N ALA A 20 9.71 -10.04 -9.51
CA ALA A 20 10.62 -9.17 -10.25
C ALA A 20 10.33 -9.20 -11.76
N ALA A 21 10.08 -10.37 -12.33
CA ALA A 21 9.77 -10.52 -13.75
C ALA A 21 8.42 -9.88 -14.11
N GLU A 22 7.40 -10.10 -13.29
CA GLU A 22 6.05 -9.52 -13.48
C GLU A 22 6.10 -7.99 -13.39
N LEU A 23 6.83 -7.45 -12.41
CA LEU A 23 6.99 -6.01 -12.25
C LEU A 23 7.75 -5.41 -13.44
N THR A 24 8.82 -6.04 -13.90
CA THR A 24 9.56 -5.62 -15.10
C THR A 24 8.63 -5.55 -16.30
N HIS A 25 7.88 -6.62 -16.59
CA HIS A 25 6.94 -6.66 -17.72
C HIS A 25 5.85 -5.57 -17.60
N ALA A 26 5.32 -5.36 -16.39
CA ALA A 26 4.29 -4.36 -16.16
C ALA A 26 4.82 -2.93 -16.38
N VAL A 27 6.02 -2.62 -15.85
CA VAL A 27 6.63 -1.28 -15.99
C VAL A 27 7.04 -1.03 -17.44
N ASP A 28 7.68 -1.99 -18.12
CA ASP A 28 8.04 -1.86 -19.53
C ASP A 28 6.83 -1.61 -20.43
N SER A 29 5.74 -2.35 -20.20
CA SER A 29 4.47 -2.11 -20.93
C SER A 29 3.92 -0.70 -20.69
N LEU A 30 4.07 -0.16 -19.48
CA LEU A 30 3.63 1.20 -19.16
C LEU A 30 4.56 2.25 -19.78
N VAL A 31 5.87 2.02 -19.77
CA VAL A 31 6.87 2.89 -20.43
C VAL A 31 6.59 2.97 -21.93
N GLN A 32 6.34 1.85 -22.60
CA GLN A 32 5.95 1.81 -24.02
C GLN A 32 4.67 2.62 -24.31
N LYS A 33 3.75 2.71 -23.34
CA LYS A 33 2.53 3.54 -23.42
C LYS A 33 2.78 5.01 -23.05
N GLY A 34 4.04 5.38 -22.82
CA GLY A 34 4.47 6.74 -22.53
C GLY A 34 4.35 7.15 -21.05
N MET A 35 4.44 6.19 -20.12
CA MET A 35 4.52 6.47 -18.68
C MET A 35 5.69 7.41 -18.37
N LYS A 36 5.47 8.37 -17.50
CA LYS A 36 6.47 9.37 -17.08
C LYS A 36 6.84 9.28 -15.61
N SER A 37 6.02 8.65 -14.78
CA SER A 37 6.25 8.43 -13.35
C SER A 37 5.50 7.18 -12.87
N LEU A 38 5.96 6.59 -11.77
CA LEU A 38 5.43 5.34 -11.22
C LEU A 38 4.92 5.54 -9.79
N ILE A 39 3.74 5.05 -9.51
CA ILE A 39 3.25 4.75 -8.16
C ILE A 39 3.34 3.24 -7.99
N LEU A 40 4.25 2.77 -7.12
CA LEU A 40 4.38 1.37 -6.72
C LEU A 40 3.61 1.16 -5.41
N ASP A 41 2.50 0.46 -5.47
CA ASP A 41 1.65 0.22 -4.30
C ASP A 41 2.04 -1.10 -3.62
N LEU A 42 2.66 -0.98 -2.45
CA LEU A 42 3.03 -2.08 -1.55
C LEU A 42 2.10 -2.17 -0.32
N ARG A 43 1.01 -1.42 -0.30
CA ARG A 43 0.02 -1.54 0.77
C ARG A 43 -0.59 -2.94 0.77
N TYR A 44 -0.84 -3.46 1.97
CA TYR A 44 -1.37 -4.82 2.18
C TYR A 44 -0.47 -5.93 1.63
N ASN A 45 0.82 -5.64 1.39
CA ASN A 45 1.79 -6.64 0.97
C ASN A 45 2.49 -7.26 2.20
N PRO A 46 2.20 -8.53 2.56
CA PRO A 46 2.78 -9.16 3.74
C PRO A 46 4.27 -9.53 3.56
N GLY A 47 4.86 -9.20 2.41
CA GLY A 47 6.18 -9.64 2.00
C GLY A 47 6.14 -10.98 1.28
N GLY A 48 7.16 -11.76 1.48
CA GLY A 48 7.35 -13.07 0.84
C GLY A 48 8.82 -13.44 0.77
N LEU A 49 9.30 -13.86 -0.40
CA LEU A 49 10.65 -14.35 -0.59
C LEU A 49 11.69 -13.23 -0.51
N LEU A 50 12.73 -13.43 0.32
CA LEU A 50 13.82 -12.47 0.48
C LEU A 50 14.53 -12.18 -0.85
N ASP A 51 14.89 -13.24 -1.59
CA ASP A 51 15.62 -13.10 -2.86
C ASP A 51 14.81 -12.33 -3.90
N GLN A 52 13.49 -12.47 -3.88
CA GLN A 52 12.61 -11.68 -4.75
C GLN A 52 12.44 -10.23 -4.27
N GLY A 53 12.44 -9.99 -2.96
CA GLY A 53 12.51 -8.64 -2.43
C GLY A 53 13.80 -7.92 -2.86
N VAL A 54 14.92 -8.63 -2.85
CA VAL A 54 16.20 -8.14 -3.39
C VAL A 54 16.07 -7.87 -4.89
N ALA A 55 15.63 -8.86 -5.68
CA ALA A 55 15.51 -8.73 -7.14
C ALA A 55 14.57 -7.60 -7.58
N VAL A 56 13.47 -7.36 -6.86
CA VAL A 56 12.58 -6.22 -7.11
C VAL A 56 13.26 -4.89 -6.81
N SER A 57 14.05 -4.82 -5.73
CA SER A 57 14.81 -3.61 -5.39
C SER A 57 15.87 -3.28 -6.44
N GLU A 58 16.59 -4.30 -6.93
CA GLU A 58 17.60 -4.17 -7.99
C GLU A 58 17.08 -3.57 -9.30
N LEU A 59 15.77 -3.68 -9.58
CA LEU A 59 15.16 -3.03 -10.74
C LEU A 59 15.23 -1.49 -10.69
N PHE A 60 15.49 -0.93 -9.54
CA PHE A 60 15.45 0.52 -9.31
C PHE A 60 16.75 1.09 -8.73
N LEU A 61 17.72 0.27 -8.43
CA LEU A 61 19.00 0.67 -7.83
C LEU A 61 20.14 0.64 -8.85
N ASP A 62 21.25 1.25 -8.50
CA ASP A 62 22.46 1.27 -9.32
C ASP A 62 23.46 0.23 -8.84
N PRO A 63 24.36 -0.26 -9.72
CA PRO A 63 25.38 -1.24 -9.36
C PRO A 63 26.21 -0.81 -8.15
N GLY A 64 26.38 -1.74 -7.20
CA GLY A 64 27.13 -1.53 -5.97
C GLY A 64 26.30 -1.03 -4.79
N GLN A 65 25.08 -0.53 -5.02
CA GLN A 65 24.17 -0.14 -3.93
C GLN A 65 23.74 -1.37 -3.13
N GLU A 66 23.80 -1.27 -1.80
CA GLU A 66 23.34 -2.33 -0.90
C GLU A 66 21.80 -2.33 -0.87
N VAL A 67 21.19 -3.50 -1.04
CA VAL A 67 19.73 -3.65 -0.90
C VAL A 67 19.36 -3.90 0.56
N VAL A 68 20.05 -4.86 1.18
CA VAL A 68 19.79 -5.33 2.54
C VAL A 68 21.01 -6.08 3.06
N SER A 69 21.27 -5.97 4.34
CA SER A 69 22.21 -6.87 5.02
C SER A 69 21.54 -7.67 6.12
N THR A 70 22.04 -8.88 6.38
CA THR A 70 21.57 -9.75 7.45
C THR A 70 22.69 -9.96 8.47
N ARG A 71 22.33 -10.01 9.75
CA ARG A 71 23.26 -10.29 10.85
C ARG A 71 22.64 -11.32 11.77
N GLY A 72 23.35 -12.42 11.99
CA GLY A 72 22.92 -13.52 12.85
C GLY A 72 24.05 -14.02 13.74
N ARG A 73 23.76 -15.01 14.58
CA ARG A 73 24.76 -15.60 15.50
C ARG A 73 25.78 -16.43 14.74
N ALA A 74 25.35 -17.18 13.71
CA ALA A 74 26.25 -18.00 12.91
C ALA A 74 26.94 -17.15 11.82
N PRO A 75 28.24 -17.32 11.55
CA PRO A 75 29.01 -16.50 10.61
C PRO A 75 28.44 -16.53 9.17
N ASN A 76 27.93 -17.67 8.72
CA ASN A 76 27.37 -17.85 7.37
C ASN A 76 26.00 -17.19 7.15
N ILE A 77 25.41 -16.65 8.20
CA ILE A 77 24.09 -15.95 8.14
C ILE A 77 24.28 -14.44 7.97
N THR A 78 25.46 -13.92 8.26
CA THR A 78 25.79 -12.51 8.01
C THR A 78 26.11 -12.34 6.52
N ARG A 79 25.26 -11.65 5.81
CA ARG A 79 25.35 -11.42 4.36
C ARG A 79 24.99 -9.98 4.02
N SER A 80 25.55 -9.45 2.94
CA SER A 80 25.14 -8.20 2.30
C SER A 80 24.72 -8.53 0.88
N PHE A 81 23.56 -8.02 0.47
CA PHE A 81 23.01 -8.13 -0.87
C PHE A 81 23.17 -6.79 -1.55
N LYS A 82 23.89 -6.77 -2.67
CA LYS A 82 24.17 -5.56 -3.44
C LYS A 82 23.74 -5.74 -4.87
N ASP A 83 23.20 -4.68 -5.44
CA ASP A 83 22.88 -4.68 -6.85
C ASP A 83 24.16 -4.81 -7.71
N THR A 84 24.04 -5.53 -8.81
CA THR A 84 25.13 -5.79 -9.76
C THR A 84 24.81 -5.32 -11.17
N LYS A 85 23.61 -4.83 -11.43
CA LYS A 85 23.11 -4.47 -12.76
C LYS A 85 22.62 -3.04 -12.80
N PRO A 86 22.79 -2.34 -13.93
CA PRO A 86 22.16 -1.02 -14.11
C PRO A 86 20.64 -1.12 -14.05
N GLN A 87 20.01 -0.18 -13.35
CA GLN A 87 18.57 -0.08 -13.31
C GLN A 87 17.97 0.20 -14.71
N PRO A 88 16.90 -0.47 -15.12
CA PRO A 88 16.30 -0.27 -16.44
C PRO A 88 15.63 1.10 -16.62
N TRP A 89 15.25 1.79 -15.53
CA TRP A 89 14.49 3.05 -15.59
C TRP A 89 15.11 4.16 -14.70
N PRO A 90 16.34 4.63 -14.98
CA PRO A 90 17.09 5.50 -14.06
C PRO A 90 16.47 6.89 -13.86
N GLY A 91 15.75 7.40 -14.86
CA GLY A 91 15.12 8.72 -14.80
C GLY A 91 13.67 8.74 -14.31
N LEU A 92 13.08 7.60 -13.95
CA LEU A 92 11.67 7.49 -13.59
C LEU A 92 11.43 7.97 -12.15
N PRO A 93 10.62 9.04 -11.92
CA PRO A 93 10.17 9.41 -10.58
C PRO A 93 9.27 8.30 -9.99
N ILE A 94 9.51 7.89 -8.75
CA ILE A 94 8.80 6.80 -8.09
C ILE A 94 8.27 7.23 -6.73
N VAL A 95 6.98 7.02 -6.51
CA VAL A 95 6.37 7.03 -5.17
C VAL A 95 6.03 5.60 -4.78
N VAL A 96 6.42 5.19 -3.57
CA VAL A 96 6.04 3.92 -2.98
C VAL A 96 4.93 4.16 -1.96
N LEU A 97 3.79 3.50 -2.14
CA LEU A 97 2.70 3.51 -1.16
C LEU A 97 2.85 2.36 -0.17
N VAL A 98 2.72 2.68 1.11
CA VAL A 98 2.86 1.70 2.21
C VAL A 98 1.80 1.89 3.28
N ASN A 99 1.51 0.82 4.03
CA ASN A 99 0.68 0.88 5.23
C ASN A 99 1.14 -0.14 6.28
N GLY A 100 0.44 -0.23 7.40
CA GLY A 100 0.76 -1.13 8.50
C GLY A 100 0.76 -2.62 8.14
N SER A 101 0.15 -3.01 7.03
CA SER A 101 0.20 -4.37 6.49
C SER A 101 1.35 -4.62 5.51
N THR A 102 2.13 -3.58 5.17
CA THR A 102 3.37 -3.72 4.40
C THR A 102 4.43 -4.33 5.29
N ALA A 103 4.90 -5.54 5.01
CA ALA A 103 5.77 -6.29 5.92
C ALA A 103 6.93 -7.01 5.21
N SER A 104 8.00 -7.33 5.97
CA SER A 104 9.08 -8.25 5.57
C SER A 104 9.75 -7.86 4.23
N ALA A 105 9.69 -8.71 3.18
CA ALA A 105 10.30 -8.44 1.87
C ALA A 105 9.80 -7.12 1.25
N ALA A 106 8.53 -6.74 1.48
CA ALA A 106 8.00 -5.46 1.03
C ALA A 106 8.64 -4.27 1.77
N GLU A 107 9.03 -4.46 3.05
CA GLU A 107 9.78 -3.46 3.81
C GLU A 107 11.25 -3.38 3.36
N ILE A 108 11.83 -4.49 2.87
CA ILE A 108 13.17 -4.48 2.25
C ILE A 108 13.14 -3.60 1.00
N ILE A 109 12.19 -3.82 0.09
CA ILE A 109 12.00 -2.99 -1.10
C ILE A 109 11.84 -1.52 -0.72
N THR A 110 10.93 -1.23 0.20
CA THR A 110 10.66 0.14 0.64
C THR A 110 11.89 0.79 1.27
N GLY A 111 12.58 0.08 2.17
CA GLY A 111 13.74 0.60 2.89
C GLY A 111 14.93 0.85 1.99
N ALA A 112 15.19 -0.05 1.03
CA ALA A 112 16.25 0.11 0.06
C ALA A 112 16.03 1.35 -0.83
N LEU A 113 14.82 1.50 -1.37
CA LEU A 113 14.47 2.64 -2.22
C LEU A 113 14.45 3.98 -1.45
N GLN A 114 14.02 3.97 -0.19
CA GLN A 114 14.05 5.16 0.67
C GLN A 114 15.47 5.57 1.04
N ASP A 115 16.30 4.62 1.49
CA ASP A 115 17.65 4.91 1.98
C ASP A 115 18.60 5.35 0.87
N HIS A 116 18.40 4.86 -0.36
CA HIS A 116 19.14 5.33 -1.54
C HIS A 116 18.53 6.57 -2.21
N ASP A 117 17.56 7.21 -1.61
CA ASP A 117 16.88 8.38 -2.20
C ASP A 117 16.35 8.12 -3.62
N ARG A 118 15.95 6.87 -3.89
CA ARG A 118 15.45 6.46 -5.20
C ARG A 118 13.95 6.69 -5.36
N ALA A 119 13.21 6.60 -4.27
CA ALA A 119 11.77 6.81 -4.23
C ALA A 119 11.35 7.62 -3.00
N LEU A 120 10.20 8.27 -3.11
CA LEU A 120 9.52 8.87 -1.98
C LEU A 120 8.48 7.90 -1.42
N VAL A 121 8.48 7.70 -0.12
CA VAL A 121 7.55 6.79 0.56
C VAL A 121 6.37 7.57 1.12
N VAL A 122 5.16 7.15 0.80
CA VAL A 122 3.90 7.81 1.20
C VAL A 122 2.95 6.80 1.84
N GLY A 123 2.24 7.21 2.87
CA GLY A 123 1.24 6.38 3.57
C GLY A 123 1.40 6.39 5.07
N THR A 124 1.33 5.23 5.70
CA THR A 124 1.49 5.06 7.15
C THR A 124 2.70 4.17 7.47
N PRO A 125 3.22 4.18 8.71
CA PRO A 125 4.34 3.32 9.09
C PRO A 125 4.06 1.85 8.81
N THR A 126 5.07 1.13 8.32
CA THR A 126 4.95 -0.28 7.97
C THR A 126 4.93 -1.18 9.20
N PHE A 127 4.71 -2.47 9.01
CA PHE A 127 4.53 -3.46 10.07
C PHE A 127 5.73 -3.54 11.04
N GLY A 128 6.96 -3.53 10.53
CA GLY A 128 8.16 -3.65 11.35
C GLY A 128 8.61 -5.08 11.59
N LYS A 129 8.66 -5.91 10.52
CA LYS A 129 9.17 -7.29 10.57
C LYS A 129 10.60 -7.36 10.05
N GLY A 130 11.57 -7.09 10.95
CA GLY A 130 13.01 -7.07 10.66
C GLY A 130 13.74 -8.39 10.97
N LEU A 131 13.02 -9.52 11.07
CA LEU A 131 13.57 -10.82 11.38
C LEU A 131 13.64 -11.72 10.16
N VAL A 132 14.75 -12.46 10.03
CA VAL A 132 14.93 -13.52 9.04
C VAL A 132 14.58 -14.85 9.67
N GLN A 133 13.68 -15.58 9.04
CA GLN A 133 13.27 -16.92 9.44
C GLN A 133 13.80 -17.93 8.43
N SER A 134 14.50 -18.94 8.92
CA SER A 134 14.96 -20.08 8.13
C SER A 134 14.05 -21.28 8.37
N LEU A 135 13.81 -22.02 7.30
CA LEU A 135 12.97 -23.22 7.32
C LEU A 135 13.87 -24.45 7.13
N TRP A 136 13.77 -25.40 8.02
CA TRP A 136 14.44 -26.69 7.92
C TRP A 136 13.42 -27.81 7.80
N GLN A 137 13.46 -28.53 6.69
CA GLN A 137 12.64 -29.73 6.52
C GLN A 137 13.15 -30.81 7.48
N LEU A 138 12.27 -31.33 8.34
CA LEU A 138 12.58 -32.41 9.28
C LEU A 138 12.09 -33.75 8.76
N THR A 139 10.88 -33.78 8.20
CA THR A 139 10.28 -34.92 7.48
C THR A 139 9.58 -34.40 6.22
N PRO A 140 9.09 -35.28 5.32
CA PRO A 140 8.32 -34.81 4.16
C PRO A 140 7.12 -33.92 4.54
N GLU A 141 6.52 -34.14 5.72
CA GLU A 141 5.30 -33.42 6.17
C GLU A 141 5.57 -32.34 7.23
N THR A 142 6.80 -32.27 7.80
CA THR A 142 7.08 -31.34 8.90
C THR A 142 8.32 -30.51 8.64
N ALA A 143 8.26 -29.24 8.96
CA ALA A 143 9.38 -28.33 8.88
C ALA A 143 9.52 -27.48 10.17
N LEU A 144 10.75 -27.21 10.56
CA LEU A 144 11.08 -26.33 11.67
C LEU A 144 11.37 -24.93 11.12
N LYS A 145 10.66 -23.93 11.63
CA LYS A 145 10.84 -22.52 11.31
C LYS A 145 11.47 -21.80 12.49
N LEU A 146 12.70 -21.30 12.32
CA LEU A 146 13.45 -20.60 13.37
C LEU A 146 13.87 -19.21 12.89
N THR A 147 13.84 -18.25 13.80
CA THR A 147 14.48 -16.95 13.62
C THR A 147 15.98 -17.09 13.75
N THR A 148 16.73 -16.75 12.69
CA THR A 148 18.19 -16.95 12.62
C THR A 148 18.96 -15.66 12.51
N ALA A 149 18.36 -14.58 12.01
CA ALA A 149 19.01 -13.29 11.82
C ALA A 149 18.04 -12.12 11.98
N ARG A 150 18.64 -10.94 12.06
CA ARG A 150 17.95 -9.66 11.78
C ARG A 150 18.47 -9.12 10.47
N TRP A 151 17.62 -8.40 9.76
CA TRP A 151 18.04 -7.69 8.58
C TRP A 151 18.06 -6.17 8.84
N TYR A 152 18.86 -5.49 8.04
CA TYR A 152 19.15 -4.07 8.15
C TYR A 152 19.04 -3.44 6.76
N THR A 153 18.51 -2.24 6.70
CA THR A 153 18.44 -1.44 5.47
C THR A 153 19.83 -0.90 5.11
N PRO A 154 20.02 -0.32 3.90
CA PRO A 154 21.31 0.26 3.50
C PRO A 154 21.88 1.28 4.47
N SER A 155 21.06 2.11 5.10
CA SER A 155 21.53 3.06 6.14
C SER A 155 21.98 2.37 7.45
N GLY A 156 21.84 1.06 7.57
CA GLY A 156 22.21 0.28 8.74
C GLY A 156 21.15 0.22 9.84
N ARG A 157 19.94 0.76 9.62
CA ARG A 157 18.85 0.69 10.60
C ARG A 157 18.14 -0.66 10.54
N THR A 158 17.79 -1.20 11.73
CA THR A 158 16.81 -2.27 11.83
C THR A 158 15.43 -1.66 11.97
N ILE A 159 14.45 -2.26 11.31
CA ILE A 159 13.06 -1.81 11.36
C ILE A 159 12.21 -2.63 12.33
N GLN A 160 12.82 -3.62 13.00
CA GLN A 160 12.09 -4.51 13.88
C GLN A 160 11.34 -3.74 14.96
N ARG A 161 10.02 -3.86 14.97
CA ARG A 161 9.16 -3.31 16.02
C ARG A 161 9.35 -4.11 17.32
N LYS A 162 9.58 -3.42 18.42
CA LYS A 162 9.67 -4.04 19.75
C LYS A 162 8.25 -4.27 20.26
N SER A 163 7.87 -5.50 20.46
CA SER A 163 6.57 -5.91 20.99
C SER A 163 6.72 -7.06 21.94
N LYS A 164 5.77 -7.24 22.85
CA LYS A 164 5.74 -8.35 23.80
C LYS A 164 5.30 -9.65 23.12
N ASN A 165 4.38 -9.54 22.16
CA ASN A 165 3.83 -10.64 21.37
C ASN A 165 3.22 -10.09 20.06
N GLU A 166 2.67 -10.95 19.23
CA GLU A 166 2.04 -10.57 17.94
C GLU A 166 0.84 -9.63 18.12
N ALA A 167 -0.01 -9.88 19.11
CA ALA A 167 -1.19 -9.02 19.37
C ALA A 167 -0.77 -7.60 19.80
N ASP A 168 0.29 -7.47 20.63
CA ASP A 168 0.85 -6.17 20.99
C ASP A 168 1.45 -5.46 19.75
N GLN A 169 2.10 -6.22 18.86
CA GLN A 169 2.63 -5.68 17.61
C GLN A 169 1.52 -5.15 16.69
N GLU A 170 0.45 -5.92 16.50
CA GLU A 170 -0.72 -5.52 15.71
C GLU A 170 -1.39 -4.27 16.29
N ALA A 171 -1.59 -4.21 17.60
CA ALA A 171 -2.14 -3.03 18.26
C ALA A 171 -1.30 -1.78 18.06
N GLN A 172 0.05 -1.91 18.12
CA GLN A 172 0.98 -0.81 17.85
C GLN A 172 0.92 -0.36 16.39
N VAL A 173 0.75 -1.29 15.43
CA VAL A 173 0.60 -0.99 14.00
C VAL A 173 -0.67 -0.20 13.76
N VAL A 174 -1.80 -0.63 14.30
CA VAL A 174 -3.09 0.07 14.17
C VAL A 174 -3.01 1.49 14.77
N ALA A 175 -2.38 1.64 15.93
CA ALA A 175 -2.16 2.95 16.53
C ALA A 175 -1.30 3.86 15.64
N ALA A 176 -0.24 3.32 15.03
CA ALA A 176 0.64 4.06 14.13
C ALA A 176 -0.08 4.51 12.83
N GLU A 177 -0.96 3.67 12.29
CA GLU A 177 -1.80 4.00 11.12
C GLU A 177 -2.77 5.16 11.42
N GLN A 178 -3.22 5.28 12.66
CA GLN A 178 -4.08 6.36 13.14
C GLN A 178 -3.29 7.64 13.52
N GLY A 179 -1.98 7.67 13.31
CA GLY A 179 -1.11 8.78 13.69
C GLY A 179 -0.71 8.79 15.18
N HIS A 180 -1.11 7.77 15.94
CA HIS A 180 -0.77 7.60 17.36
C HIS A 180 0.45 6.68 17.52
N ASP A 181 1.53 6.95 16.77
CA ASP A 181 2.73 6.12 16.87
C ASP A 181 3.33 6.18 18.27
N THR A 182 3.15 5.10 19.03
CA THR A 182 3.63 4.92 20.40
C THR A 182 5.13 4.61 20.49
N THR A 183 5.80 4.38 19.36
CA THR A 183 7.27 4.33 19.36
C THR A 183 7.77 5.73 19.71
N LYS A 184 8.40 5.87 20.87
CA LYS A 184 8.97 7.16 21.33
C LYS A 184 9.97 7.64 20.27
N VAL A 185 9.52 8.52 19.38
CA VAL A 185 10.34 9.08 18.28
C VAL A 185 11.59 9.73 18.84
N ASP A 186 11.46 10.39 20.01
CA ASP A 186 12.55 11.10 20.67
C ASP A 186 13.68 10.18 21.16
N SER A 187 13.47 8.87 21.22
CA SER A 187 14.48 7.89 21.64
C SER A 187 14.87 6.87 20.55
N ALA A 188 14.26 6.98 19.34
CA ALA A 188 14.62 6.09 18.23
C ALA A 188 15.95 6.53 17.60
N PRO A 189 16.87 5.59 17.27
CA PRO A 189 18.11 5.96 16.62
C PRO A 189 17.85 6.56 15.25
N VAL A 190 18.49 7.70 14.98
CA VAL A 190 18.41 8.40 13.71
C VAL A 190 19.53 7.93 12.79
N PHE A 191 19.19 7.65 11.55
CA PHE A 191 20.10 7.30 10.45
C PHE A 191 19.89 8.29 9.31
N HIS A 192 20.70 8.19 8.28
CA HIS A 192 20.64 9.11 7.14
C HIS A 192 20.61 8.33 5.83
N THR A 193 19.83 8.81 4.89
CA THR A 193 19.83 8.34 3.51
C THR A 193 21.12 8.80 2.78
N ASP A 194 21.35 8.33 1.58
CA ASP A 194 22.53 8.72 0.77
C ASP A 194 22.67 10.25 0.59
N ARG A 195 21.55 10.99 0.58
CA ARG A 195 21.51 12.45 0.47
C ARG A 195 21.35 13.17 1.80
N GLY A 196 21.45 12.46 2.91
CA GLY A 196 21.42 13.03 4.25
C GLY A 196 20.03 13.31 4.82
N ARG A 197 18.95 12.81 4.21
CA ARG A 197 17.62 12.86 4.82
C ARG A 197 17.59 11.99 6.08
N ALA A 198 17.04 12.53 7.17
CA ALA A 198 16.92 11.78 8.42
C ALA A 198 15.83 10.70 8.32
N VAL A 199 16.20 9.47 8.67
CA VAL A 199 15.31 8.31 8.78
C VAL A 199 15.51 7.64 10.14
N VAL A 200 14.47 7.02 10.68
CA VAL A 200 14.52 6.43 12.02
C VAL A 200 14.52 4.91 11.96
N GLY A 201 15.21 4.27 12.92
CA GLY A 201 15.20 2.82 13.11
C GLY A 201 14.14 2.38 14.12
N GLY A 202 13.70 1.13 13.98
CA GLY A 202 12.65 0.54 14.83
C GLY A 202 11.22 0.97 14.44
N GLY A 203 10.24 0.11 14.68
CA GLY A 203 8.85 0.45 14.45
C GLY A 203 8.37 0.44 12.99
N GLY A 204 9.07 -0.26 12.09
CA GLY A 204 8.78 -0.30 10.65
C GLY A 204 9.50 0.80 9.86
N ILE A 205 9.24 0.86 8.57
CA ILE A 205 9.64 1.97 7.70
C ILE A 205 8.64 3.10 7.89
N ARG A 206 9.12 4.28 8.24
CA ARG A 206 8.30 5.50 8.33
C ARG A 206 8.22 6.14 6.95
N PRO A 207 7.02 6.52 6.50
CA PRO A 207 6.88 7.23 5.23
C PRO A 207 7.51 8.64 5.32
N ASP A 208 7.98 9.13 4.18
CA ASP A 208 8.46 10.51 4.03
C ASP A 208 7.29 11.51 4.10
N LEU A 209 6.12 11.10 3.60
CA LEU A 209 4.87 11.83 3.74
C LEU A 209 3.82 10.92 4.41
N PHE A 210 3.44 11.26 5.64
CA PHE A 210 2.36 10.57 6.33
C PHE A 210 1.01 10.96 5.71
N VAL A 211 0.26 9.95 5.27
CA VAL A 211 -1.12 10.08 4.80
C VAL A 211 -1.90 8.93 5.43
N GLY A 212 -2.87 9.25 6.30
CA GLY A 212 -3.71 8.25 6.94
C GLY A 212 -4.55 7.44 5.95
N PRO A 213 -5.02 6.25 6.34
CA PRO A 213 -5.92 5.47 5.51
C PRO A 213 -7.30 6.13 5.42
N ASP A 214 -8.02 5.84 4.35
CA ASP A 214 -9.43 6.18 4.26
C ASP A 214 -10.21 5.43 5.34
N THR A 215 -10.97 6.16 6.13
CA THR A 215 -11.79 5.60 7.21
C THR A 215 -13.24 5.98 7.02
N PHE A 216 -14.12 5.07 7.37
CA PHE A 216 -15.54 5.36 7.41
C PHE A 216 -15.83 6.52 8.38
N THR A 217 -16.68 7.43 7.96
CA THR A 217 -17.28 8.42 8.85
C THR A 217 -18.10 7.76 9.95
N THR A 218 -18.45 8.48 11.01
CA THR A 218 -19.31 7.93 12.06
C THR A 218 -20.67 7.48 11.51
N ALA A 219 -21.23 8.23 10.54
CA ALA A 219 -22.50 7.88 9.90
C ALA A 219 -22.39 6.58 9.08
N GLU A 220 -21.32 6.41 8.33
CA GLU A 220 -21.07 5.20 7.55
C GLU A 220 -20.82 3.98 8.45
N ARG A 221 -20.07 4.14 9.55
CA ARG A 221 -19.93 3.07 10.57
C ARG A 221 -21.27 2.67 11.17
N ASN A 222 -22.13 3.64 11.49
CA ASN A 222 -23.45 3.37 12.01
C ASN A 222 -24.33 2.62 11.01
N TYR A 223 -24.23 2.97 9.72
CA TYR A 223 -24.93 2.25 8.65
C TYR A 223 -24.45 0.81 8.52
N MET A 224 -23.14 0.57 8.46
CA MET A 224 -22.55 -0.78 8.40
C MET A 224 -22.93 -1.62 9.64
N LYS A 225 -22.96 -0.99 10.82
CA LYS A 225 -23.41 -1.65 12.06
C LYS A 225 -24.91 -2.00 12.02
N ALA A 226 -25.74 -1.10 11.48
CA ALA A 226 -27.18 -1.35 11.33
C ALA A 226 -27.48 -2.46 10.32
N LEU A 227 -26.70 -2.60 9.27
CA LEU A 227 -26.78 -3.74 8.35
C LEU A 227 -26.39 -5.06 9.02
N GLY A 228 -25.32 -5.07 9.82
CA GLY A 228 -24.87 -6.24 10.57
C GLY A 228 -24.76 -7.49 9.70
N ASP A 229 -25.54 -8.52 10.03
CA ASP A 229 -25.63 -9.80 9.29
C ASP A 229 -26.26 -9.69 7.89
N LYS A 230 -26.82 -8.52 7.52
CA LYS A 230 -27.39 -8.22 6.20
C LYS A 230 -26.40 -7.66 5.20
N ILE A 231 -25.13 -7.48 5.55
CA ILE A 231 -24.07 -7.04 4.61
C ILE A 231 -24.02 -7.91 3.33
N PRO A 232 -24.16 -9.23 3.36
CA PRO A 232 -24.25 -10.04 2.14
C PRO A 232 -25.43 -9.65 1.25
N VAL A 233 -26.59 -9.33 1.84
CA VAL A 233 -27.78 -8.86 1.09
C VAL A 233 -27.52 -7.50 0.45
N PHE A 234 -26.82 -6.61 1.14
CA PHE A 234 -26.41 -5.32 0.57
C PHE A 234 -25.53 -5.50 -0.67
N ARG A 235 -24.50 -6.35 -0.58
CA ARG A 235 -23.63 -6.67 -1.72
C ARG A 235 -24.39 -7.28 -2.89
N ASP A 236 -25.32 -8.20 -2.62
CA ASP A 236 -26.13 -8.83 -3.66
C ASP A 236 -27.09 -7.83 -4.34
N VAL A 237 -27.65 -6.88 -3.59
CA VAL A 237 -28.46 -5.79 -4.16
C VAL A 237 -27.61 -4.91 -5.10
N LEU A 238 -26.40 -4.55 -4.70
CA LEU A 238 -25.49 -3.77 -5.55
C LEU A 238 -25.16 -4.51 -6.85
N SER A 239 -24.76 -5.80 -6.75
CA SER A 239 -24.42 -6.63 -7.91
C SER A 239 -25.61 -6.82 -8.85
N THR A 240 -26.79 -7.16 -8.33
CA THR A 240 -27.99 -7.37 -9.13
C THR A 240 -28.43 -6.08 -9.85
N TYR A 241 -28.40 -4.95 -9.14
CA TYR A 241 -28.74 -3.67 -9.75
C TYR A 241 -27.70 -3.24 -10.80
N SER A 242 -26.43 -3.48 -10.57
CA SER A 242 -25.36 -3.21 -11.54
C SER A 242 -25.53 -4.01 -12.83
N LEU A 243 -25.97 -5.27 -12.74
CA LEU A 243 -26.29 -6.10 -13.92
C LEU A 243 -27.49 -5.55 -14.70
N GLU A 244 -28.52 -5.03 -14.03
CA GLU A 244 -29.64 -4.38 -14.69
C GLU A 244 -29.24 -3.07 -15.37
N LEU A 245 -28.37 -2.26 -14.72
CA LEU A 245 -27.80 -1.05 -15.33
C LEU A 245 -27.02 -1.39 -16.60
N LYS A 246 -26.28 -2.49 -16.59
CA LYS A 246 -25.61 -3.01 -17.79
C LYS A 246 -26.61 -3.37 -18.89
N GLY A 247 -27.63 -4.17 -18.56
CA GLY A 247 -28.63 -4.65 -19.51
C GLY A 247 -29.48 -3.55 -20.12
N SER A 248 -29.75 -2.47 -19.36
CA SER A 248 -30.56 -1.33 -19.80
C SER A 248 -29.78 -0.27 -20.57
N GLY A 249 -28.44 -0.32 -20.59
CA GLY A 249 -27.60 0.70 -21.21
C GLY A 249 -27.68 2.08 -20.54
N ARG A 250 -28.24 2.19 -19.33
CA ARG A 250 -28.38 3.46 -18.58
C ARG A 250 -27.05 4.08 -18.16
N VAL A 251 -25.99 3.26 -18.10
CA VAL A 251 -24.62 3.67 -17.77
C VAL A 251 -23.74 3.39 -18.98
N SER A 252 -23.30 4.45 -19.66
CA SER A 252 -22.53 4.38 -20.92
C SER A 252 -21.11 4.94 -20.80
N ASP A 253 -20.77 5.60 -19.70
CA ASP A 253 -19.45 6.20 -19.45
C ASP A 253 -18.85 5.64 -18.15
N PRO A 254 -17.57 5.18 -18.11
CA PRO A 254 -16.95 4.66 -16.90
C PRO A 254 -16.80 5.69 -15.77
N THR A 255 -16.89 6.97 -16.07
CA THR A 255 -16.83 8.08 -15.09
C THR A 255 -18.21 8.55 -14.62
N PHE A 256 -19.29 7.82 -14.95
CA PHE A 256 -20.66 8.17 -14.58
C PHE A 256 -20.80 8.51 -13.09
N ALA A 257 -21.68 9.47 -12.78
CA ALA A 257 -22.05 9.78 -11.41
C ALA A 257 -23.23 8.92 -10.94
N VAL A 258 -23.16 8.44 -9.70
CA VAL A 258 -24.30 7.78 -9.06
C VAL A 258 -25.19 8.86 -8.43
N GLY A 259 -26.34 9.09 -9.05
CA GLY A 259 -27.31 10.08 -8.57
C GLY A 259 -28.18 9.56 -7.43
N ASP A 260 -28.95 10.50 -6.85
CA ASP A 260 -29.85 10.23 -5.72
C ASP A 260 -30.91 9.17 -6.03
N GLU A 261 -31.43 9.12 -7.26
CA GLU A 261 -32.37 8.09 -7.69
C GLU A 261 -31.79 6.69 -7.62
N MET A 262 -30.53 6.53 -8.00
CA MET A 262 -29.86 5.23 -7.96
C MET A 262 -29.63 4.78 -6.52
N VAL A 263 -29.25 5.70 -5.63
CA VAL A 263 -29.11 5.41 -4.18
C VAL A 263 -30.48 5.05 -3.57
N ALA A 264 -31.53 5.80 -3.90
CA ALA A 264 -32.89 5.52 -3.45
C ALA A 264 -33.37 4.12 -3.89
N GLU A 265 -33.03 3.72 -5.12
CA GLU A 265 -33.35 2.39 -5.64
C GLU A 265 -32.63 1.28 -4.86
N VAL A 266 -31.34 1.44 -4.53
CA VAL A 266 -30.61 0.50 -3.65
C VAL A 266 -31.33 0.36 -2.30
N LEU A 267 -31.71 1.48 -1.66
CA LEU A 267 -32.39 1.47 -0.37
C LEU A 267 -33.79 0.82 -0.46
N ARG A 268 -34.53 1.06 -1.53
CA ARG A 268 -35.81 0.41 -1.80
C ARG A 268 -35.65 -1.12 -1.91
N ARG A 269 -34.65 -1.59 -2.66
CA ARG A 269 -34.36 -3.03 -2.82
C ARG A 269 -33.94 -3.70 -1.50
N LEU A 270 -33.16 -3.02 -0.69
CA LEU A 270 -32.78 -3.51 0.63
C LEU A 270 -34.01 -3.72 1.53
N ARG A 271 -34.93 -2.73 1.54
CA ARG A 271 -36.21 -2.86 2.29
C ARG A 271 -37.03 -4.06 1.81
N ALA A 272 -37.16 -4.22 0.49
CA ALA A 272 -37.91 -5.32 -0.11
C ALA A 272 -37.34 -6.71 0.24
N ARG A 273 -36.04 -6.79 0.58
CA ARG A 273 -35.36 -8.03 0.99
C ARG A 273 -35.19 -8.15 2.51
N GLY A 274 -35.89 -7.34 3.31
CA GLY A 274 -35.82 -7.38 4.75
C GLY A 274 -34.48 -6.90 5.36
N ALA A 275 -33.68 -6.16 4.56
CA ALA A 275 -32.40 -5.58 4.98
C ALA A 275 -32.46 -4.03 5.06
N GLY A 276 -33.66 -3.47 5.22
CA GLY A 276 -33.84 -2.03 5.39
C GLY A 276 -33.25 -1.54 6.71
N VAL A 277 -32.61 -0.37 6.67
CA VAL A 277 -32.15 0.37 7.84
C VAL A 277 -33.01 1.63 8.05
N PRO A 278 -33.04 2.23 9.26
CA PRO A 278 -33.77 3.48 9.48
C PRO A 278 -33.33 4.60 8.51
N ASP A 279 -34.28 5.39 8.04
CA ASP A 279 -34.00 6.43 7.03
C ASP A 279 -32.95 7.45 7.49
N SER A 280 -32.94 7.82 8.77
CA SER A 280 -31.94 8.72 9.34
C SER A 280 -30.51 8.14 9.28
N VAL A 281 -30.37 6.83 9.43
CA VAL A 281 -29.09 6.13 9.34
C VAL A 281 -28.67 6.01 7.87
N ALA A 282 -29.60 5.66 6.98
CA ALA A 282 -29.35 5.56 5.54
C ALA A 282 -28.95 6.93 4.93
N ALA A 283 -29.58 8.00 5.37
CA ALA A 283 -29.27 9.36 4.91
C ALA A 283 -27.79 9.74 5.16
N GLY A 284 -27.26 9.35 6.31
CA GLY A 284 -25.84 9.62 6.65
C GLY A 284 -24.82 8.77 5.88
N ALA A 285 -25.25 7.72 5.20
CA ALA A 285 -24.40 6.81 4.43
C ALA A 285 -24.60 6.90 2.92
N ARG A 286 -25.28 7.93 2.42
CA ARG A 286 -25.56 8.09 0.97
C ARG A 286 -24.29 8.06 0.11
N THR A 287 -23.25 8.74 0.56
CA THR A 287 -21.95 8.77 -0.12
C THR A 287 -21.34 7.37 -0.21
N LEU A 288 -21.31 6.62 0.89
CA LEU A 288 -20.84 5.22 0.90
C LEU A 288 -21.63 4.35 -0.08
N ILE A 289 -22.97 4.45 -0.05
CA ILE A 289 -23.83 3.65 -0.94
C ILE A 289 -23.56 4.01 -2.40
N ALA A 290 -23.41 5.31 -2.71
CA ALA A 290 -23.10 5.78 -4.05
C ALA A 290 -21.73 5.29 -4.54
N HIS A 291 -20.70 5.34 -3.69
CA HIS A 291 -19.36 4.84 -4.01
C HIS A 291 -19.39 3.32 -4.27
N GLU A 292 -19.99 2.54 -3.37
CA GLU A 292 -20.04 1.09 -3.53
C GLU A 292 -20.86 0.69 -4.77
N LEU A 293 -22.00 1.33 -5.04
CA LEU A 293 -22.77 1.09 -6.27
C LEU A 293 -21.97 1.50 -7.51
N GLY A 294 -21.30 2.66 -7.47
CA GLY A 294 -20.48 3.15 -8.56
C GLY A 294 -19.34 2.21 -8.93
N ASN A 295 -18.66 1.68 -7.93
CA ASN A 295 -17.57 0.72 -8.10
C ASN A 295 -18.08 -0.61 -8.67
N GLU A 296 -19.18 -1.14 -8.12
CA GLU A 296 -19.76 -2.40 -8.57
C GLU A 296 -20.34 -2.26 -9.99
N ALA A 297 -21.05 -1.18 -10.30
CA ALA A 297 -21.56 -0.92 -11.64
C ALA A 297 -20.42 -0.73 -12.66
N ALA A 298 -19.35 0.00 -12.31
CA ALA A 298 -18.18 0.12 -13.16
C ALA A 298 -17.56 -1.24 -13.49
N ARG A 299 -17.47 -2.13 -12.49
CA ARG A 299 -16.96 -3.48 -12.65
C ARG A 299 -17.79 -4.31 -13.64
N TYR A 300 -19.12 -4.30 -13.49
CA TYR A 300 -20.01 -5.12 -14.33
C TYR A 300 -20.18 -4.56 -15.73
N VAL A 301 -20.26 -3.23 -15.87
CA VAL A 301 -20.48 -2.58 -17.17
C VAL A 301 -19.19 -2.48 -17.99
N PHE A 302 -18.11 -2.00 -17.39
CA PHE A 302 -16.86 -1.65 -18.09
C PHE A 302 -15.67 -2.57 -17.72
N GLY A 303 -15.85 -3.46 -16.75
CA GLY A 303 -14.83 -4.40 -16.31
C GLY A 303 -13.95 -3.88 -15.17
N ARG A 304 -13.07 -4.78 -14.66
CA ARG A 304 -12.25 -4.55 -13.48
C ARG A 304 -11.36 -3.29 -13.56
N ALA A 305 -10.86 -2.97 -14.75
CA ALA A 305 -10.01 -1.79 -14.92
C ALA A 305 -10.75 -0.48 -14.60
N ALA A 306 -12.03 -0.38 -14.94
CA ALA A 306 -12.85 0.77 -14.63
C ALA A 306 -13.17 0.86 -13.13
N GLU A 307 -13.49 -0.26 -12.48
CA GLU A 307 -13.65 -0.32 -11.02
C GLU A 307 -12.39 0.17 -10.30
N VAL A 308 -11.23 -0.39 -10.65
CA VAL A 308 -9.95 -0.01 -10.01
C VAL A 308 -9.69 1.48 -10.21
N ARG A 309 -9.91 2.02 -11.41
CA ARG A 309 -9.71 3.45 -11.69
C ARG A 309 -10.60 4.35 -10.81
N ARG A 310 -11.87 3.96 -10.59
CA ARG A 310 -12.75 4.69 -9.67
C ARG A 310 -12.27 4.65 -8.24
N ARG A 311 -11.89 3.46 -7.73
CA ARG A 311 -11.33 3.31 -6.37
C ARG A 311 -10.08 4.17 -6.17
N LEU A 312 -9.17 4.18 -7.14
CA LEU A 312 -7.95 4.99 -7.06
C LEU A 312 -8.23 6.50 -7.10
N ALA A 313 -9.32 6.94 -7.77
CA ALA A 313 -9.72 8.34 -7.80
C ALA A 313 -10.21 8.85 -6.42
N GLU A 314 -10.72 7.95 -5.59
CA GLU A 314 -11.25 8.24 -4.26
C GLU A 314 -10.24 7.98 -3.13
N ASP A 315 -9.13 7.27 -3.41
CA ASP A 315 -8.10 6.89 -2.45
C ASP A 315 -7.19 8.08 -2.12
N HIS A 316 -7.26 8.60 -0.91
CA HIS A 316 -6.48 9.77 -0.47
C HIS A 316 -4.97 9.58 -0.53
N GLN A 317 -4.47 8.37 -0.25
CA GLN A 317 -3.04 8.07 -0.33
C GLN A 317 -2.57 8.08 -1.79
N VAL A 318 -3.37 7.52 -2.71
CA VAL A 318 -3.10 7.59 -4.15
C VAL A 318 -3.18 9.01 -4.66
N GLN A 319 -4.17 9.80 -4.24
CA GLN A 319 -4.30 11.20 -4.64
C GLN A 319 -3.12 12.05 -4.14
N ALA A 320 -2.63 11.81 -2.92
CA ALA A 320 -1.42 12.44 -2.41
C ALA A 320 -0.18 12.07 -3.24
N ALA A 321 -0.02 10.79 -3.60
CA ALA A 321 1.06 10.33 -4.48
C ALA A 321 0.98 10.96 -5.87
N LEU A 322 -0.23 11.02 -6.47
CA LEU A 322 -0.46 11.68 -7.76
C LEU A 322 -0.09 13.16 -7.72
N ALA A 323 -0.44 13.88 -6.66
CA ALA A 323 -0.09 15.29 -6.49
C ALA A 323 1.43 15.52 -6.47
N LEU A 324 2.20 14.58 -5.91
CA LEU A 324 3.66 14.62 -5.87
C LEU A 324 4.26 14.33 -7.25
N VAL A 325 3.90 13.20 -7.88
CA VAL A 325 4.51 12.78 -9.15
C VAL A 325 4.15 13.71 -10.33
N ARG A 326 3.01 14.38 -10.28
CA ARG A 326 2.62 15.40 -11.29
C ARG A 326 3.52 16.62 -11.27
N ARG A 327 4.12 16.94 -10.13
CA ARG A 327 5.03 18.10 -9.96
C ARG A 327 6.48 17.74 -10.24
N ALA A 328 6.85 16.47 -10.18
CA ALA A 328 8.21 16.00 -10.34
C ALA A 328 8.50 15.67 -11.82
N ARG A 329 9.64 16.13 -12.32
CA ARG A 329 10.17 15.80 -13.66
C ARG A 329 11.32 14.80 -13.60
N SER A 330 11.89 14.62 -12.42
CA SER A 330 13.01 13.72 -12.13
C SER A 330 12.86 13.09 -10.75
N PRO A 331 13.56 12.00 -10.42
CA PRO A 331 13.62 11.47 -9.05
C PRO A 331 14.09 12.52 -8.04
N GLN A 332 15.02 13.38 -8.44
CA GLN A 332 15.57 14.46 -7.60
C GLN A 332 14.51 15.51 -7.25
N ASP A 333 13.73 15.94 -8.26
CA ASP A 333 12.63 16.89 -8.03
C ASP A 333 11.62 16.31 -7.02
N LEU A 334 11.29 15.01 -7.17
CA LEU A 334 10.34 14.34 -6.29
C LEU A 334 10.79 14.38 -4.81
N LEU A 335 12.07 14.15 -4.56
CA LEU A 335 12.63 14.19 -3.21
C LEU A 335 12.59 15.58 -2.58
N THR A 336 12.69 16.65 -3.38
CA THR A 336 12.56 18.03 -2.85
C THR A 336 11.15 18.38 -2.40
N LEU A 337 10.15 17.60 -2.82
CA LEU A 337 8.77 17.76 -2.41
C LEU A 337 8.46 17.07 -1.06
N ALA A 338 9.39 16.25 -0.55
CA ALA A 338 9.26 15.65 0.78
C ALA A 338 9.25 16.74 1.86
N PRO A 339 8.39 16.64 2.88
CA PRO A 339 8.50 17.53 4.04
C PRO A 339 9.88 17.40 4.68
N THR A 340 10.57 18.53 4.84
CA THR A 340 11.95 18.58 5.36
C THR A 340 12.05 18.26 6.86
N LYS A 341 10.95 17.99 7.55
CA LYS A 341 10.93 17.68 8.97
C LYS A 341 10.35 16.28 9.19
N VAL A 342 11.11 15.45 9.90
CA VAL A 342 10.50 14.39 10.72
C VAL A 342 9.46 15.11 11.58
N PRO A 343 8.17 14.79 11.51
CA PRO A 343 7.17 15.48 12.30
C PRO A 343 7.53 15.31 13.77
N ALA A 344 8.03 16.36 14.39
CA ALA A 344 7.98 16.47 15.84
C ALA A 344 6.50 16.44 16.19
N ASN A 345 6.08 15.45 16.97
CA ASN A 345 4.75 15.26 17.53
C ASN A 345 3.82 16.47 17.33
N GLN A 346 2.72 16.27 16.61
CA GLN A 346 1.56 17.12 16.83
C GLN A 346 1.14 16.89 18.28
N ARG A 347 1.66 17.76 19.16
CA ARG A 347 1.11 17.94 20.49
C ARG A 347 -0.23 18.64 20.33
N ASN A 348 -1.27 17.91 20.52
CA ASN A 348 -2.51 18.36 21.17
C ASN A 348 -3.20 17.16 21.80
#